data_0da18eea40af894ccdfc1535086df219
#
_entry.id   0da18eea40af894ccdfc1535086df219
#
_cell.length_a   1.000
_cell.length_b   1.000
_cell.length_c   1.000
_cell.angle_alpha   90.00
_cell.angle_beta   90.00
_cell.angle_gamma   90.00
#
_symmetry.space_group_name_H-M   'P 1'
#
loop_
_entity.id
_entity.type
_entity.pdbx_description
1 polymer ?
#
loop_
_entity_poly.entity_id
_entity_poly.type
_entity_poly.pdbx_seq_one_letter_code
_entity_poly.pdbx_strand_id
1 'polypeptide(L)'
;MTESTVILEEEILRLYREPIIGASYSNTFGEDNIKNLVNMYRELDEEKMRIMRTFLVAFSKSSDLATSFVSVGVLHALGMKNELDDAYQWAQGLDDKERFLHHFDIGKSL
;
A
#
# COMPACT_ATOMS: atom_id res chain seq x y z
N MET A 1 -6.82 -3.85 22.31
CA MET A 1 -5.69 -3.30 21.59
C MET A 1 -4.76 -2.53 22.50
N THR A 2 -3.48 -2.68 22.29
CA THR A 2 -2.51 -1.90 23.06
C THR A 2 -2.38 -0.50 22.47
N GLU A 3 -1.91 0.43 23.27
CA GLU A 3 -1.63 1.79 22.84
C GLU A 3 -0.63 1.82 21.67
N SER A 4 0.36 0.92 21.67
CA SER A 4 1.34 0.78 20.59
C SER A 4 0.69 0.44 19.24
N THR A 5 -0.36 -0.39 19.27
CA THR A 5 -1.09 -0.78 18.05
C THR A 5 -1.85 0.41 17.47
N VAL A 6 -2.47 1.22 18.34
CA VAL A 6 -3.20 2.43 17.90
C VAL A 6 -2.23 3.42 17.26
N ILE A 7 -1.06 3.63 17.86
CA ILE A 7 -0.04 4.52 17.32
C ILE A 7 0.46 4.02 15.95
N LEU A 8 0.68 2.72 15.83
CA LEU A 8 1.10 2.11 14.57
C LEU A 8 0.05 2.31 13.47
N GLU A 9 -1.22 2.09 13.79
CA GLU A 9 -2.31 2.28 12.86
C GLU A 9 -2.39 3.73 12.36
N GLU A 10 -2.29 4.69 13.26
CA GLU A 10 -2.30 6.11 12.91
C GLU A 10 -1.12 6.47 12.00
N GLU A 11 0.06 5.94 12.28
CA GLU A 11 1.27 6.16 11.47
C GLU A 11 1.10 5.59 10.06
N ILE A 12 0.55 4.39 9.94
CA ILE A 12 0.29 3.76 8.64
C ILE A 12 -0.70 4.60 7.84
N LEU A 13 -1.80 5.03 8.44
CA LEU A 13 -2.82 5.84 7.78
C LEU A 13 -2.26 7.19 7.33
N ARG A 14 -1.39 7.78 8.14
CA ARG A 14 -0.73 9.03 7.80
C ARG A 14 0.10 8.87 6.52
N LEU A 15 0.89 7.81 6.43
CA LEU A 15 1.73 7.55 5.26
C LEU A 15 0.93 7.29 3.98
N TYR A 16 -0.33 6.89 4.10
CA TYR A 16 -1.22 6.73 2.95
C TYR A 16 -1.78 8.06 2.44
N ARG A 17 -1.95 9.04 3.32
CA ARG A 17 -2.73 10.25 3.01
C ARG A 17 -1.91 11.52 2.82
N GLU A 18 -0.82 11.67 3.57
CA GLU A 18 -0.08 12.91 3.56
C GLU A 18 0.88 12.98 2.39
N PRO A 19 0.83 14.07 1.61
CA PRO A 19 1.86 14.31 0.62
C PRO A 19 3.19 14.52 1.31
N ILE A 20 4.25 14.00 0.73
CA ILE A 20 5.58 14.13 1.29
C ILE A 20 6.12 15.52 0.97
N ILE A 21 6.50 16.24 2.02
CA ILE A 21 7.05 17.57 1.89
C ILE A 21 8.38 17.48 1.13
N GLY A 22 8.51 18.29 0.08
CA GLY A 22 9.71 18.30 -0.73
C GLY A 22 9.74 17.28 -1.87
N ALA A 23 8.64 16.57 -2.11
CA ALA A 23 8.54 15.70 -3.26
C ALA A 23 8.75 16.51 -4.55
N SER A 24 9.62 16.02 -5.43
CA SER A 24 9.89 16.70 -6.69
C SER A 24 8.74 16.51 -7.68
N TYR A 25 8.68 17.39 -8.68
CA TYR A 25 7.67 17.27 -9.73
C TYR A 25 7.81 16.00 -10.55
N SER A 26 8.96 15.34 -10.49
CA SER A 26 9.19 14.08 -11.18
C SER A 26 8.67 12.87 -10.38
N ASN A 27 8.22 13.08 -9.14
CA ASN A 27 7.71 12.00 -8.32
C ASN A 27 6.35 11.53 -8.87
N THR A 28 6.27 10.25 -9.19
CA THR A 28 5.00 9.63 -9.56
C THR A 28 4.10 9.61 -8.32
N PHE A 29 2.82 9.92 -8.50
CA PHE A 29 1.86 9.94 -7.41
C PHE A 29 1.94 8.64 -6.58
N GLY A 30 2.17 8.80 -5.29
CA GLY A 30 2.23 7.68 -4.36
C GLY A 30 3.56 6.95 -4.28
N GLU A 31 4.55 7.26 -5.13
CA GLU A 31 5.84 6.58 -5.13
C GLU A 31 6.58 6.73 -3.79
N ASP A 32 6.65 7.96 -3.25
CA ASP A 32 7.30 8.20 -1.97
C ASP A 32 6.52 7.57 -0.82
N ASN A 33 5.20 7.56 -0.92
CA ASN A 33 4.35 6.89 0.07
C ASN A 33 4.65 5.40 0.11
N ILE A 34 4.79 4.77 -1.06
CA ILE A 34 5.16 3.35 -1.16
C ILE A 34 6.51 3.10 -0.51
N LYS A 35 7.52 3.90 -0.81
CA LYS A 35 8.86 3.76 -0.25
C LYS A 35 8.87 3.88 1.27
N ASN A 36 8.14 4.86 1.80
CA ASN A 36 8.07 5.07 3.24
C ASN A 36 7.37 3.93 3.96
N LEU A 37 6.29 3.39 3.38
CA LEU A 37 5.60 2.24 3.94
C LEU A 37 6.47 0.99 3.91
N VAL A 38 7.22 0.76 2.83
CA VAL A 38 8.16 -0.35 2.73
C VAL A 38 9.23 -0.25 3.81
N ASN A 39 9.82 0.93 3.98
CA ASN A 39 10.85 1.16 4.99
C ASN A 39 10.31 0.94 6.40
N MET A 40 9.10 1.44 6.67
CA MET A 40 8.43 1.24 7.94
C MET A 40 8.24 -0.25 8.24
N TYR A 41 7.71 -1.00 7.26
CA TYR A 41 7.47 -2.43 7.42
C TYR A 41 8.75 -3.18 7.79
N ARG A 42 9.85 -2.88 7.13
CA ARG A 42 11.13 -3.56 7.34
C ARG A 42 11.73 -3.31 8.71
N GLU A 43 11.33 -2.24 9.38
CA GLU A 43 11.83 -1.88 10.72
C GLU A 43 10.96 -2.42 11.85
N LEU A 44 9.80 -3.00 11.54
CA LEU A 44 8.89 -3.51 12.55
C LEU A 44 9.30 -4.91 13.02
N ASP A 45 8.91 -5.25 14.26
CA ASP A 45 9.02 -6.62 14.75
C ASP A 45 7.92 -7.49 14.09
N GLU A 46 8.00 -8.81 14.28
CA GLU A 46 7.08 -9.75 13.63
C GLU A 46 5.61 -9.50 13.94
N GLU A 47 5.29 -9.15 15.20
CA GLU A 47 3.92 -8.89 15.60
C GLU A 47 3.36 -7.66 14.88
N LYS A 48 4.13 -6.59 14.85
CA LYS A 48 3.71 -5.35 14.16
C LYS A 48 3.70 -5.51 12.66
N MET A 49 4.62 -6.30 12.08
CA MET A 49 4.58 -6.64 10.67
C MET A 49 3.28 -7.32 10.30
N ARG A 50 2.79 -8.23 11.14
CA ARG A 50 1.53 -8.92 10.91
C ARG A 50 0.35 -7.95 10.89
N ILE A 51 0.35 -7.02 11.84
CA ILE A 51 -0.69 -5.97 11.91
C ILE A 51 -0.66 -5.12 10.64
N MET A 52 0.52 -4.65 10.25
CA MET A 52 0.68 -3.83 9.04
C MET A 52 0.26 -4.58 7.78
N ARG A 53 0.60 -5.87 7.69
CA ARG A 53 0.18 -6.72 6.56
C ARG A 53 -1.32 -6.77 6.44
N THR A 54 -2.04 -6.87 7.55
CA THR A 54 -3.51 -6.85 7.56
C THR A 54 -4.05 -5.57 6.94
N PHE A 55 -3.47 -4.43 7.27
CA PHE A 55 -3.85 -3.15 6.66
C PHE A 55 -3.52 -3.10 5.17
N LEU A 56 -2.33 -3.55 4.79
CA LEU A 56 -1.92 -3.56 3.38
C LEU A 56 -2.88 -4.39 2.53
N VAL A 57 -3.25 -5.57 3.02
CA VAL A 57 -4.19 -6.45 2.32
C VAL A 57 -5.56 -5.79 2.20
N ALA A 58 -6.08 -5.25 3.29
CA ALA A 58 -7.39 -4.59 3.29
C ALA A 58 -7.41 -3.39 2.33
N PHE A 59 -6.40 -2.55 2.39
CA PHE A 59 -6.33 -1.33 1.57
C PHE A 59 -6.02 -1.63 0.10
N SER A 60 -5.38 -2.75 -0.21
CA SER A 60 -5.17 -3.16 -1.60
C SER A 60 -6.48 -3.41 -2.35
N LYS A 61 -7.55 -3.65 -1.60
CA LYS A 61 -8.90 -3.87 -2.13
C LYS A 61 -9.82 -2.67 -1.87
N SER A 62 -9.24 -1.49 -1.77
CA SER A 62 -10.01 -0.25 -1.55
C SER A 62 -10.62 0.24 -2.86
N SER A 63 -11.85 0.75 -2.78
CA SER A 63 -12.49 1.40 -3.92
C SER A 63 -11.83 2.72 -4.29
N ASP A 64 -11.04 3.29 -3.37
CA ASP A 64 -10.22 4.47 -3.66
C ASP A 64 -8.95 4.03 -4.37
N LEU A 65 -8.83 4.42 -5.64
CA LEU A 65 -7.72 3.97 -6.49
C LEU A 65 -6.35 4.32 -5.90
N ALA A 66 -6.19 5.51 -5.35
CA ALA A 66 -4.91 5.93 -4.78
C ALA A 66 -4.48 5.01 -3.63
N THR A 67 -5.42 4.71 -2.72
CA THR A 67 -5.17 3.81 -1.59
C THR A 67 -4.81 2.41 -2.07
N SER A 68 -5.58 1.89 -3.02
CA SER A 68 -5.35 0.57 -3.60
C SER A 68 -4.00 0.49 -4.31
N PHE A 69 -3.66 1.49 -5.10
CA PHE A 69 -2.40 1.58 -5.84
C PHE A 69 -1.20 1.58 -4.89
N VAL A 70 -1.23 2.39 -3.84
CA VAL A 70 -0.12 2.47 -2.87
C VAL A 70 0.06 1.12 -2.18
N SER A 71 -1.04 0.49 -1.75
CA SER A 71 -0.97 -0.81 -1.09
C SER A 71 -0.39 -1.89 -1.99
N VAL A 72 -0.85 -1.95 -3.24
CA VAL A 72 -0.33 -2.92 -4.21
C VAL A 72 1.15 -2.67 -4.51
N GLY A 73 1.56 -1.41 -4.60
CA GLY A 73 2.96 -1.06 -4.77
C GLY A 73 3.84 -1.57 -3.63
N VAL A 74 3.36 -1.45 -2.40
CA VAL A 74 4.07 -1.99 -1.23
C VAL A 74 4.14 -3.51 -1.29
N LEU A 75 3.03 -4.18 -1.64
CA LEU A 75 3.01 -5.63 -1.76
C LEU A 75 4.00 -6.12 -2.84
N HIS A 76 4.10 -5.43 -3.96
CA HIS A 76 5.10 -5.74 -4.99
C HIS A 76 6.52 -5.62 -4.45
N ALA A 77 6.82 -4.50 -3.78
CA ALA A 77 8.14 -4.24 -3.25
C ALA A 77 8.56 -5.26 -2.19
N LEU A 78 7.61 -5.77 -1.42
CA LEU A 78 7.85 -6.76 -0.37
C LEU A 78 7.77 -8.20 -0.88
N GLY A 79 7.40 -8.41 -2.14
CA GLY A 79 7.32 -9.75 -2.72
C GLY A 79 6.19 -10.61 -2.17
N MET A 80 5.09 -10.00 -1.74
CA MET A 80 3.94 -10.69 -1.17
C MET A 80 3.00 -11.18 -2.27
N LYS A 81 3.39 -12.28 -2.91
CA LYS A 81 2.74 -12.79 -4.12
C LYS A 81 1.29 -13.20 -3.92
N ASN A 82 0.97 -13.92 -2.84
CA ASN A 82 -0.39 -14.39 -2.59
C ASN A 82 -1.35 -13.23 -2.38
N GLU A 83 -0.90 -12.24 -1.62
CA GLU A 83 -1.67 -11.03 -1.34
C GLU A 83 -1.88 -10.22 -2.61
N LEU A 84 -0.90 -10.17 -3.49
CA LEU A 84 -1.01 -9.53 -4.80
C LEU A 84 -2.04 -10.23 -5.68
N ASP A 85 -1.99 -11.56 -5.75
CA ASP A 85 -2.94 -12.33 -6.55
C ASP A 85 -4.37 -12.04 -6.11
N ASP A 86 -4.61 -11.98 -4.80
CA ASP A 86 -5.93 -11.64 -4.25
C ASP A 86 -6.37 -10.24 -4.66
N ALA A 87 -5.46 -9.26 -4.63
CA ALA A 87 -5.78 -7.88 -5.02
C ALA A 87 -6.14 -7.81 -6.51
N TYR A 88 -5.37 -8.48 -7.37
CA TYR A 88 -5.65 -8.51 -8.80
C TYR A 88 -6.98 -9.19 -9.10
N GLN A 89 -7.30 -10.30 -8.44
CA GLN A 89 -8.58 -10.98 -8.61
C GLN A 89 -9.75 -10.09 -8.19
N TRP A 90 -9.60 -9.40 -7.08
CA TRP A 90 -10.61 -8.45 -6.62
C TRP A 90 -10.84 -7.35 -7.67
N ALA A 91 -9.76 -6.77 -8.20
CA ALA A 91 -9.83 -5.69 -9.18
C ALA A 91 -10.54 -6.13 -10.47
N GLN A 92 -10.35 -7.38 -10.88
CA GLN A 92 -10.98 -7.91 -12.10
C GLN A 92 -12.51 -7.97 -12.00
N GLY A 93 -13.05 -7.99 -10.79
CA GLY A 93 -14.49 -7.95 -10.55
C GLY A 93 -15.12 -6.56 -10.59
N LEU A 94 -14.32 -5.52 -10.76
CA LEU A 94 -14.80 -4.14 -10.76
C LEU A 94 -15.28 -3.70 -12.14
N ASP A 95 -16.22 -2.75 -12.17
CA ASP A 95 -16.70 -2.16 -13.42
C ASP A 95 -15.59 -1.39 -14.14
N ASP A 96 -14.73 -0.71 -13.37
CA ASP A 96 -13.59 0.03 -13.90
C ASP A 96 -12.27 -0.71 -13.73
N LYS A 97 -12.31 -2.03 -13.88
CA LYS A 97 -11.16 -2.91 -13.66
C LYS A 97 -9.91 -2.49 -14.45
N GLU A 98 -10.06 -2.01 -15.65
CA GLU A 98 -8.94 -1.64 -16.51
C GLU A 98 -8.11 -0.53 -15.89
N ARG A 99 -8.75 0.44 -15.25
CA ARG A 99 -8.10 1.53 -14.57
C ARG A 99 -7.29 1.04 -13.38
N PHE A 100 -7.87 0.14 -12.57
CA PHE A 100 -7.20 -0.44 -11.40
C PHE A 100 -6.03 -1.32 -11.83
N LEU A 101 -6.24 -2.23 -12.76
CA LEU A 101 -5.20 -3.15 -13.22
C LEU A 101 -4.03 -2.41 -13.87
N HIS A 102 -4.29 -1.36 -14.63
CA HIS A 102 -3.25 -0.52 -15.21
C HIS A 102 -2.36 0.10 -14.13
N HIS A 103 -2.97 0.66 -13.09
CA HIS A 103 -2.20 1.27 -11.99
C HIS A 103 -1.46 0.22 -11.17
N PHE A 104 -2.03 -0.95 -10.97
CA PHE A 104 -1.34 -2.04 -10.27
C PHE A 104 -0.07 -2.45 -11.02
N ASP A 105 -0.13 -2.52 -12.35
CA ASP A 105 1.04 -2.84 -13.17
C ASP A 105 2.11 -1.76 -13.12
N ILE A 106 1.72 -0.49 -13.02
CA ILE A 106 2.67 0.62 -12.82
C ILE A 106 3.40 0.42 -11.49
N GLY A 107 2.69 0.08 -10.43
CA GLY A 107 3.27 -0.18 -9.12
C GLY A 107 4.32 -1.29 -9.14
N LYS A 108 4.20 -2.22 -10.05
CA LYS A 108 5.14 -3.33 -10.21
C LYS A 108 6.54 -2.87 -10.62
N SER A 109 6.64 -1.76 -11.33
CA SER A 109 7.92 -1.27 -11.84
C SER A 109 8.56 -0.17 -10.99
N LEU A 110 7.95 0.18 -9.89
CA LEU A 110 8.49 1.20 -8.98
C LEU A 110 9.60 0.67 -8.07
#